data_a3c4a71d1356e9231b59af3e7fe9036e
#
_entry.id   a3c4a71d1356e9231b59af3e7fe9036e
#
_cell.length_a   1.000
_cell.length_b   1.000
_cell.length_c   1.000
_cell.angle_alpha   90.00
_cell.angle_beta   90.00
_cell.angle_gamma   90.00
#
_symmetry.space_group_name_H-M   'P 1'
#
loop_
_entity.id
_entity.type
_entity.pdbx_description
1 polymer ?
#
loop_
_entity_poly.entity_id
_entity_poly.type
_entity_poly.pdbx_seq_one_letter_code
_entity_poly.pdbx_strand_id
1 'polypeptide(L)'
;MFAMFGATILVPILTGLDISTTLLMAGLGTLLFHCITKFKVPAFLGSSFAFLGGYAAIKAFSPNDPNSMLPYACLGVACAGLIYFILAAVIKAVGIEKVMRFFPPVVTGPIIIAIGLGLAPSAVSNCTTNWFLAVVALAVIVVFNIWGKGMAKIIPIILGLLISYGTGLVLYFISQANPDLIQNVPWLFSSGFDKGAYQPIFDFTSLNTICDNISKGHIFGSEGLIGIPIHWDKTVFGGIDYSNGALIASSIIAIVPIAFATMMEHIGDICAISSTTGNNYIKDPGLHRTLVGDGLATTLASLFGGPANTTYGENTGVLALTRVYDPRVIRIAAYFAVAVSFFPIVSVIIGSIPSCIIGGISFVLYGMISAIGVRNVVENKVDFTKSRNLIVAAVILVCALGLSSDTVSFTIGSAAITLSPLAVASIAGIVLNAVFPGKDYKFDTEDVADAVNFEKEVKPKEKKEKK
;
A
#
# COMPACT_ATOMS: atom_id res chain seq x y z
N MET A 1 0.63 13.19 7.78
CA MET A 1 1.35 12.08 8.44
C MET A 1 0.40 11.06 9.06
N PHE A 2 -0.46 11.42 10.00
CA PHE A 2 -1.34 10.43 10.67
C PHE A 2 -2.23 9.63 9.71
N ALA A 3 -2.75 10.23 8.65
CA ALA A 3 -3.62 9.52 7.71
C ALA A 3 -2.91 8.40 6.93
N MET A 4 -1.64 8.62 6.59
CA MET A 4 -0.84 7.63 5.84
C MET A 4 -0.18 6.59 6.75
N PHE A 5 -0.12 6.85 8.07
CA PHE A 5 0.61 6.03 9.02
C PHE A 5 0.12 4.58 9.02
N GLY A 6 -1.21 4.37 9.03
CA GLY A 6 -1.79 3.02 9.03
C GLY A 6 -1.35 2.18 7.83
N ALA A 7 -1.48 2.71 6.62
CA ALA A 7 -1.10 1.98 5.40
C ALA A 7 0.42 1.80 5.28
N THR A 8 1.22 2.83 5.62
CA THR A 8 2.68 2.77 5.54
C THR A 8 3.29 1.73 6.48
N ILE A 9 2.71 1.55 7.68
CA ILE A 9 3.22 0.59 8.66
C ILE A 9 2.78 -0.84 8.36
N LEU A 10 1.59 -0.99 7.79
CA LEU A 10 0.99 -2.31 7.63
C LEU A 10 1.79 -3.20 6.67
N VAL A 11 2.30 -2.62 5.59
CA VAL A 11 3.09 -3.38 4.59
C VAL A 11 4.36 -3.97 5.20
N PRO A 12 5.24 -3.22 5.91
CA PRO A 12 6.43 -3.82 6.52
C PRO A 12 6.10 -4.90 7.57
N ILE A 13 5.04 -4.74 8.37
CA ILE A 13 4.61 -5.76 9.33
C ILE A 13 4.22 -7.06 8.61
N LEU A 14 3.45 -6.97 7.52
CA LEU A 14 2.99 -8.12 6.76
C LEU A 14 4.11 -8.80 5.95
N THR A 15 5.07 -8.02 5.45
CA THR A 15 6.18 -8.54 4.66
C THR A 15 7.37 -9.00 5.50
N GLY A 16 7.54 -8.45 6.71
CA GLY A 16 8.75 -8.62 7.54
C GLY A 16 9.86 -7.64 7.20
N LEU A 17 9.58 -6.62 6.37
CA LEU A 17 10.51 -5.52 6.11
C LEU A 17 10.66 -4.64 7.33
N ASP A 18 11.75 -3.88 7.37
CA ASP A 18 12.03 -2.99 8.49
C ASP A 18 11.15 -1.74 8.47
N ILE A 19 10.51 -1.44 9.62
CA ILE A 19 9.57 -0.34 9.77
C ILE A 19 10.27 1.02 9.70
N SER A 20 11.46 1.13 10.33
CA SER A 20 12.24 2.37 10.32
C SER A 20 12.71 2.71 8.91
N THR A 21 13.24 1.71 8.18
CA THR A 21 13.61 1.85 6.75
C THR A 21 12.40 2.24 5.91
N THR A 22 11.25 1.64 6.16
CA THR A 22 10.00 1.96 5.44
C THR A 22 9.58 3.42 5.64
N LEU A 23 9.60 3.91 6.87
CA LEU A 23 9.26 5.31 7.18
C LEU A 23 10.26 6.29 6.55
N LEU A 24 11.56 5.96 6.60
CA LEU A 24 12.61 6.74 5.93
C LEU A 24 12.33 6.85 4.44
N MET A 25 12.09 5.71 3.78
CA MET A 25 11.92 5.65 2.33
C MET A 25 10.59 6.25 1.87
N ALA A 26 9.52 6.15 2.66
CA ALA A 26 8.28 6.87 2.39
C ALA A 26 8.48 8.39 2.43
N GLY A 27 9.19 8.89 3.43
CA GLY A 27 9.54 10.32 3.53
C GLY A 27 10.46 10.79 2.41
N LEU A 28 11.59 10.12 2.18
CA LEU A 28 12.54 10.46 1.11
C LEU A 28 11.92 10.30 -0.28
N GLY A 29 11.16 9.22 -0.52
CA GLY A 29 10.45 8.99 -1.76
C GLY A 29 9.44 10.10 -2.06
N THR A 30 8.69 10.55 -1.04
CA THR A 30 7.78 11.70 -1.18
C THR A 30 8.52 12.98 -1.53
N LEU A 31 9.63 13.28 -0.88
CA LEU A 31 10.44 14.48 -1.18
C LEU A 31 11.01 14.41 -2.60
N LEU A 32 11.51 13.25 -3.01
CA LEU A 32 12.01 13.01 -4.36
C LEU A 32 10.91 13.20 -5.42
N PHE A 33 9.73 12.65 -5.18
CA PHE A 33 8.56 12.84 -6.02
C PHE A 33 8.21 14.32 -6.18
N HIS A 34 8.19 15.09 -5.07
CA HIS A 34 7.93 16.51 -5.12
C HIS A 34 8.99 17.29 -5.93
N CYS A 35 10.27 16.92 -5.82
CA CYS A 35 11.33 17.51 -6.65
C CYS A 35 11.08 17.27 -8.15
N ILE A 36 10.75 16.05 -8.54
CA ILE A 36 10.52 15.67 -9.94
C ILE A 36 9.25 16.33 -10.48
N THR A 37 8.20 16.43 -9.66
CA THR A 37 6.91 17.06 -10.01
C THR A 37 6.90 18.57 -9.86
N LYS A 38 8.08 19.20 -9.70
CA LYS A 38 8.26 20.66 -9.54
C LYS A 38 7.48 21.22 -8.35
N PHE A 39 7.33 20.44 -7.28
CA PHE A 39 6.62 20.83 -6.06
C PHE A 39 5.14 21.19 -6.26
N LYS A 40 4.50 20.72 -7.34
CA LYS A 40 3.12 21.07 -7.68
C LYS A 40 2.08 20.10 -7.13
N VAL A 41 2.38 18.81 -7.13
CA VAL A 41 1.40 17.75 -6.82
C VAL A 41 1.35 17.49 -5.32
N PRO A 42 0.20 17.66 -4.64
CA PRO A 42 0.08 17.42 -3.20
C PRO A 42 -0.16 15.91 -2.91
N ALA A 43 0.74 15.03 -3.37
CA ALA A 43 0.68 13.60 -3.11
C ALA A 43 1.74 13.20 -2.09
N PHE A 44 1.39 12.31 -1.16
CA PHE A 44 2.31 11.59 -0.29
C PHE A 44 2.49 10.19 -0.82
N LEU A 45 3.72 9.71 -0.88
CA LEU A 45 4.05 8.35 -1.29
C LEU A 45 4.31 7.48 -0.06
N GLY A 46 3.80 6.27 -0.10
CA GLY A 46 4.04 5.29 0.94
C GLY A 46 3.93 3.88 0.41
N SER A 47 3.93 2.89 1.30
CA SER A 47 4.08 1.48 0.96
C SER A 47 2.92 0.94 0.10
N SER A 48 3.23 0.34 -1.04
CA SER A 48 2.24 -0.25 -1.93
C SER A 48 1.79 -1.64 -1.46
N PHE A 49 0.48 -1.84 -1.36
CA PHE A 49 -0.13 -3.14 -1.06
C PHE A 49 -0.10 -4.12 -2.24
N ALA A 50 -0.03 -3.62 -3.47
CA ALA A 50 -0.07 -4.46 -4.66
C ALA A 50 1.10 -5.46 -4.74
N PHE A 51 2.25 -5.12 -4.16
CA PHE A 51 3.43 -5.98 -4.15
C PHE A 51 3.43 -7.05 -3.06
N LEU A 52 2.47 -7.07 -2.12
CA LEU A 52 2.43 -8.06 -1.04
C LEU A 52 2.44 -9.51 -1.56
N GLY A 53 1.67 -9.78 -2.62
CA GLY A 53 1.69 -11.09 -3.28
C GLY A 53 3.05 -11.45 -3.90
N GLY A 54 3.77 -10.46 -4.42
CA GLY A 54 5.13 -10.64 -4.93
C GLY A 54 6.14 -10.98 -3.82
N TYR A 55 6.09 -10.26 -2.70
CA TYR A 55 6.91 -10.58 -1.52
C TYR A 55 6.62 -12.00 -1.01
N ALA A 56 5.34 -12.38 -0.90
CA ALA A 56 4.94 -13.72 -0.46
C ALA A 56 5.46 -14.81 -1.41
N ALA A 57 5.38 -14.61 -2.72
CA ALA A 57 5.86 -15.56 -3.72
C ALA A 57 7.37 -15.80 -3.62
N ILE A 58 8.15 -14.73 -3.38
CA ILE A 58 9.62 -14.86 -3.24
C ILE A 58 10.00 -15.48 -1.90
N LYS A 59 9.31 -15.15 -0.81
CA LYS A 59 9.53 -15.78 0.51
C LYS A 59 9.28 -17.28 0.50
N ALA A 60 8.41 -17.78 -0.36
CA ALA A 60 8.12 -19.20 -0.52
C ALA A 60 9.32 -20.01 -1.05
N PHE A 61 10.33 -19.39 -1.68
CA PHE A 61 11.55 -20.07 -2.12
C PHE A 61 12.43 -20.55 -0.95
N SER A 62 12.29 -19.98 0.25
CA SER A 62 13.00 -20.42 1.46
C SER A 62 12.04 -20.54 2.65
N PRO A 63 11.26 -21.64 2.74
CA PRO A 63 10.28 -21.80 3.83
C PRO A 63 10.89 -21.83 5.23
N ASN A 64 12.15 -22.26 5.36
CA ASN A 64 12.86 -22.35 6.65
C ASN A 64 13.37 -20.97 7.14
N ASP A 65 13.71 -20.06 6.20
CA ASP A 65 14.11 -18.69 6.49
C ASP A 65 13.54 -17.74 5.42
N PRO A 66 12.23 -17.43 5.50
CA PRO A 66 11.56 -16.59 4.52
C PRO A 66 12.11 -15.16 4.45
N ASN A 67 12.70 -14.66 5.55
CA ASN A 67 13.18 -13.28 5.61
C ASN A 67 14.51 -13.09 4.85
N SER A 68 15.30 -14.14 4.68
CA SER A 68 16.51 -14.10 3.83
C SER A 68 16.19 -13.83 2.36
N MET A 69 14.94 -14.05 1.94
CA MET A 69 14.46 -13.81 0.58
C MET A 69 14.01 -12.36 0.33
N LEU A 70 13.86 -11.54 1.38
CA LEU A 70 13.38 -10.17 1.25
C LEU A 70 14.27 -9.27 0.38
N PRO A 71 15.62 -9.30 0.45
CA PRO A 71 16.45 -8.52 -0.45
C PRO A 71 16.24 -8.86 -1.93
N TYR A 72 16.00 -10.14 -2.27
CA TYR A 72 15.67 -10.56 -3.64
C TYR A 72 14.32 -10.02 -4.10
N ALA A 73 13.33 -10.05 -3.22
CA ALA A 73 12.03 -9.44 -3.52
C ALA A 73 12.18 -7.93 -3.71
N CYS A 74 12.95 -7.25 -2.87
CA CYS A 74 13.26 -5.82 -3.02
C CYS A 74 13.96 -5.51 -4.35
N LEU A 75 14.87 -6.38 -4.83
CA LEU A 75 15.46 -6.24 -6.16
C LEU A 75 14.41 -6.33 -7.26
N GLY A 76 13.49 -7.29 -7.18
CA GLY A 76 12.38 -7.41 -8.13
C GLY A 76 11.51 -6.14 -8.15
N VAL A 77 11.21 -5.57 -6.98
CA VAL A 77 10.46 -4.32 -6.84
C VAL A 77 11.24 -3.12 -7.39
N ALA A 78 12.56 -3.06 -7.15
CA ALA A 78 13.41 -2.00 -7.72
C ALA A 78 13.38 -2.04 -9.26
N CYS A 79 13.45 -3.23 -9.86
CA CYS A 79 13.30 -3.41 -11.29
C CYS A 79 11.88 -3.04 -11.78
N ALA A 80 10.84 -3.35 -11.00
CA ALA A 80 9.47 -2.92 -11.29
C ALA A 80 9.35 -1.40 -11.34
N GLY A 81 10.01 -0.67 -10.43
CA GLY A 81 10.08 0.79 -10.44
C GLY A 81 10.71 1.35 -11.72
N LEU A 82 11.69 0.65 -12.31
CA LEU A 82 12.31 1.07 -13.58
C LEU A 82 11.36 0.98 -14.78
N ILE A 83 10.34 0.09 -14.74
CA ILE A 83 9.33 -0.01 -15.80
C ILE A 83 8.50 1.27 -15.92
N TYR A 84 8.32 2.01 -14.82
CA TYR A 84 7.65 3.31 -14.84
C TYR A 84 8.33 4.32 -15.77
N PHE A 85 9.68 4.26 -15.88
CA PHE A 85 10.41 5.13 -16.82
C PHE A 85 10.09 4.80 -18.26
N ILE A 86 9.92 3.50 -18.57
CA ILE A 86 9.54 3.08 -19.93
C ILE A 86 8.16 3.63 -20.26
N LEU A 87 7.17 3.45 -19.37
CA LEU A 87 5.83 3.98 -19.58
C LEU A 87 5.84 5.52 -19.66
N ALA A 88 6.57 6.20 -18.81
CA ALA A 88 6.70 7.66 -18.82
C ALA A 88 7.32 8.16 -20.15
N ALA A 89 8.35 7.47 -20.67
CA ALA A 89 8.96 7.77 -21.95
C ALA A 89 7.96 7.55 -23.11
N VAL A 90 7.22 6.46 -23.10
CA VAL A 90 6.18 6.17 -24.09
C VAL A 90 5.07 7.23 -24.04
N ILE A 91 4.58 7.61 -22.86
CA ILE A 91 3.56 8.67 -22.72
C ILE A 91 4.10 10.00 -23.27
N LYS A 92 5.36 10.33 -22.99
CA LYS A 92 5.97 11.56 -23.49
C LYS A 92 6.15 11.57 -25.01
N ALA A 93 6.45 10.41 -25.63
CA ALA A 93 6.70 10.28 -27.06
C ALA A 93 5.40 10.17 -27.88
N VAL A 94 4.43 9.39 -27.40
CA VAL A 94 3.24 8.98 -28.17
C VAL A 94 1.98 9.72 -27.75
N GLY A 95 1.99 10.31 -26.55
CA GLY A 95 0.86 10.98 -25.93
C GLY A 95 0.06 10.05 -25.01
N ILE A 96 -0.53 10.65 -23.97
CA ILE A 96 -1.28 9.92 -22.93
C ILE A 96 -2.52 9.22 -23.49
N GLU A 97 -3.26 9.86 -24.37
CA GLU A 97 -4.52 9.33 -24.91
C GLU A 97 -4.34 7.97 -25.63
N LYS A 98 -3.23 7.81 -26.36
CA LYS A 98 -2.93 6.56 -27.06
C LYS A 98 -2.54 5.45 -26.08
N VAL A 99 -1.80 5.80 -25.03
CA VAL A 99 -1.37 4.84 -24.01
C VAL A 99 -2.57 4.37 -23.17
N MET A 100 -3.45 5.29 -22.77
CA MET A 100 -4.64 4.97 -21.97
C MET A 100 -5.66 4.08 -22.69
N ARG A 101 -5.57 3.90 -24.01
CA ARG A 101 -6.35 2.90 -24.73
C ARG A 101 -6.02 1.45 -24.36
N PHE A 102 -4.80 1.22 -23.87
CA PHE A 102 -4.37 -0.10 -23.38
C PHE A 102 -4.80 -0.35 -21.93
N PHE A 103 -5.05 0.71 -21.19
CA PHE A 103 -5.36 0.70 -19.78
C PHE A 103 -6.71 1.37 -19.45
N PRO A 104 -7.80 0.95 -20.09
CA PRO A 104 -9.11 1.52 -19.83
C PRO A 104 -9.64 1.07 -18.45
N PRO A 105 -10.63 1.76 -17.89
CA PRO A 105 -11.24 1.42 -16.60
C PRO A 105 -11.81 0.00 -16.51
N VAL A 106 -12.18 -0.61 -17.65
CA VAL A 106 -12.58 -2.03 -17.70
C VAL A 106 -11.43 -3.01 -17.37
N VAL A 107 -10.19 -2.56 -17.48
CA VAL A 107 -8.98 -3.32 -17.07
C VAL A 107 -8.54 -2.89 -15.67
N THR A 108 -8.38 -1.58 -15.44
CA THR A 108 -7.81 -1.06 -14.20
C THR A 108 -8.74 -1.27 -13.01
N GLY A 109 -10.05 -1.11 -13.18
CA GLY A 109 -11.03 -1.31 -12.12
C GLY A 109 -11.00 -2.72 -11.54
N PRO A 110 -11.19 -3.78 -12.35
CA PRO A 110 -11.08 -5.17 -11.87
C PRO A 110 -9.72 -5.52 -11.26
N ILE A 111 -8.60 -4.94 -11.74
CA ILE A 111 -7.27 -5.15 -11.13
C ILE A 111 -7.24 -4.56 -9.72
N ILE A 112 -7.73 -3.33 -9.52
CA ILE A 112 -7.77 -2.69 -8.19
C ILE A 112 -8.71 -3.47 -7.24
N ILE A 113 -9.88 -3.93 -7.73
CA ILE A 113 -10.78 -4.81 -6.97
C ILE A 113 -10.03 -6.05 -6.51
N ALA A 114 -9.29 -6.68 -7.41
CA ALA A 114 -8.55 -7.91 -7.16
C ALA A 114 -7.39 -7.71 -6.17
N ILE A 115 -6.72 -6.54 -6.14
CA ILE A 115 -5.69 -6.23 -5.15
C ILE A 115 -6.27 -6.35 -3.75
N GLY A 116 -7.37 -5.66 -3.46
CA GLY A 116 -7.97 -5.67 -2.14
C GLY A 116 -8.54 -7.05 -1.76
N LEU A 117 -9.31 -7.69 -2.65
CA LEU A 117 -9.89 -9.01 -2.38
C LEU A 117 -8.84 -10.12 -2.27
N GLY A 118 -7.77 -10.05 -3.05
CA GLY A 118 -6.68 -11.02 -3.00
C GLY A 118 -5.91 -11.00 -1.68
N LEU A 119 -5.94 -9.87 -0.97
CA LEU A 119 -5.33 -9.72 0.36
C LEU A 119 -6.28 -10.09 1.51
N ALA A 120 -7.59 -10.21 1.26
CA ALA A 120 -8.58 -10.50 2.30
C ALA A 120 -8.29 -11.78 3.11
N PRO A 121 -7.81 -12.90 2.53
CA PRO A 121 -7.46 -14.08 3.30
C PRO A 121 -6.39 -13.80 4.37
N SER A 122 -5.41 -12.94 4.10
CA SER A 122 -4.37 -12.58 5.08
C SER A 122 -4.94 -11.77 6.25
N ALA A 123 -5.88 -10.86 5.99
CA ALA A 123 -6.57 -10.12 7.03
C ALA A 123 -7.39 -11.05 7.92
N VAL A 124 -8.14 -11.99 7.33
CA VAL A 124 -8.90 -12.99 8.07
C VAL A 124 -7.97 -13.85 8.92
N SER A 125 -6.87 -14.36 8.34
CA SER A 125 -5.89 -15.17 9.07
C SER A 125 -5.31 -14.41 10.28
N ASN A 126 -5.01 -13.14 10.15
CA ASN A 126 -4.56 -12.31 11.28
C ASN A 126 -5.67 -12.12 12.34
N CYS A 127 -6.94 -11.99 11.94
CA CYS A 127 -8.07 -11.89 12.87
C CYS A 127 -8.26 -13.17 13.70
N THR A 128 -7.94 -14.36 13.15
CA THR A 128 -8.13 -15.64 13.84
C THR A 128 -7.32 -15.77 15.12
N THR A 129 -6.26 -14.97 15.29
CA THR A 129 -5.46 -14.98 16.51
C THR A 129 -6.24 -14.44 17.72
N ASN A 130 -7.11 -13.45 17.53
CA ASN A 130 -8.06 -12.96 18.54
C ASN A 130 -9.17 -12.13 17.86
N TRP A 131 -10.31 -12.77 17.60
CA TRP A 131 -11.44 -12.13 16.95
C TRP A 131 -12.04 -10.98 17.75
N PHE A 132 -12.00 -11.01 19.07
CA PHE A 132 -12.55 -9.93 19.88
C PHE A 132 -11.83 -8.59 19.62
N LEU A 133 -10.50 -8.57 19.70
CA LEU A 133 -9.71 -7.38 19.42
C LEU A 133 -9.79 -6.94 17.95
N ALA A 134 -9.85 -7.90 17.02
CA ALA A 134 -10.06 -7.60 15.61
C ALA A 134 -11.40 -6.90 15.36
N VAL A 135 -12.48 -7.37 15.97
CA VAL A 135 -13.81 -6.76 15.86
C VAL A 135 -13.84 -5.39 16.53
N VAL A 136 -13.17 -5.21 17.66
CA VAL A 136 -13.04 -3.88 18.30
C VAL A 136 -12.37 -2.89 17.35
N ALA A 137 -11.23 -3.28 16.74
CA ALA A 137 -10.53 -2.43 15.77
C ALA A 137 -11.42 -2.05 14.59
N LEU A 138 -12.08 -3.04 13.98
CA LEU A 138 -13.01 -2.86 12.86
C LEU A 138 -14.19 -1.96 13.24
N ALA A 139 -14.84 -2.22 14.36
CA ALA A 139 -16.00 -1.45 14.82
C ALA A 139 -15.65 0.02 15.07
N VAL A 140 -14.52 0.28 15.71
CA VAL A 140 -14.04 1.65 15.96
C VAL A 140 -13.79 2.38 14.64
N ILE A 141 -13.10 1.74 13.66
CA ILE A 141 -12.86 2.36 12.35
C ILE A 141 -14.17 2.68 11.65
N VAL A 142 -15.13 1.76 11.63
CA VAL A 142 -16.44 1.96 10.99
C VAL A 142 -17.21 3.09 11.67
N VAL A 143 -17.27 3.11 13.01
CA VAL A 143 -17.96 4.14 13.76
C VAL A 143 -17.40 5.53 13.48
N PHE A 144 -16.07 5.69 13.54
CA PHE A 144 -15.45 6.99 13.30
C PHE A 144 -15.49 7.41 11.83
N ASN A 145 -15.48 6.47 10.90
CA ASN A 145 -15.61 6.77 9.47
C ASN A 145 -17.02 7.29 9.12
N ILE A 146 -18.06 6.67 9.69
CA ILE A 146 -19.45 6.99 9.35
C ILE A 146 -20.00 8.15 10.20
N TRP A 147 -19.86 8.07 11.51
CA TRP A 147 -20.44 9.04 12.46
C TRP A 147 -19.42 10.04 13.00
N GLY A 148 -18.13 9.86 12.74
CA GLY A 148 -17.07 10.77 13.18
C GLY A 148 -17.25 12.18 12.61
N LYS A 149 -16.83 13.17 13.40
CA LYS A 149 -16.83 14.60 13.00
C LYS A 149 -15.42 15.18 13.13
N GLY A 150 -15.10 16.14 12.27
CA GLY A 150 -13.81 16.84 12.32
C GLY A 150 -12.63 15.89 12.15
N MET A 151 -11.62 16.01 13.00
CA MET A 151 -10.39 15.20 12.95
C MET A 151 -10.64 13.69 13.12
N ALA A 152 -11.60 13.29 13.93
CA ALA A 152 -11.88 11.87 14.15
C ALA A 152 -12.33 11.12 12.88
N LYS A 153 -13.00 11.82 11.96
CA LYS A 153 -13.35 11.27 10.64
C LYS A 153 -12.15 11.13 9.70
N ILE A 154 -11.10 11.93 9.93
CA ILE A 154 -9.90 11.96 9.08
C ILE A 154 -8.92 10.84 9.45
N ILE A 155 -8.89 10.42 10.73
CA ILE A 155 -7.93 9.46 11.26
C ILE A 155 -8.59 8.20 11.86
N PRO A 156 -9.60 7.59 11.24
CA PRO A 156 -10.35 6.47 11.81
C PRO A 156 -9.45 5.25 12.06
N ILE A 157 -8.48 4.98 11.18
CA ILE A 157 -7.56 3.85 11.27
C ILE A 157 -6.68 3.97 12.52
N ILE A 158 -6.13 5.16 12.80
CA ILE A 158 -5.32 5.38 14.02
C ILE A 158 -6.17 5.27 15.26
N LEU A 159 -7.40 5.78 15.25
CA LEU A 159 -8.32 5.63 16.38
C LEU A 159 -8.67 4.16 16.62
N GLY A 160 -8.90 3.41 15.54
CA GLY A 160 -9.09 1.96 15.60
C GLY A 160 -7.90 1.25 16.23
N LEU A 161 -6.68 1.60 15.78
CA LEU A 161 -5.43 1.08 16.34
C LEU A 161 -5.30 1.41 17.82
N LEU A 162 -5.40 2.68 18.20
CA LEU A 162 -5.16 3.12 19.59
C LEU A 162 -6.19 2.56 20.56
N ILE A 163 -7.48 2.54 20.19
CA ILE A 163 -8.54 2.03 21.05
C ILE A 163 -8.45 0.52 21.21
N SER A 164 -8.21 -0.22 20.11
CA SER A 164 -8.05 -1.67 20.20
C SER A 164 -6.76 -2.08 20.91
N TYR A 165 -5.66 -1.34 20.70
CA TYR A 165 -4.41 -1.53 21.43
C TYR A 165 -4.61 -1.27 22.92
N GLY A 166 -5.28 -0.18 23.29
CA GLY A 166 -5.62 0.14 24.69
C GLY A 166 -6.53 -0.93 25.33
N THR A 167 -7.54 -1.42 24.60
CA THR A 167 -8.38 -2.54 25.04
C THR A 167 -7.54 -3.80 25.26
N GLY A 168 -6.65 -4.11 24.33
CA GLY A 168 -5.72 -5.23 24.47
C GLY A 168 -4.80 -5.09 25.68
N LEU A 169 -4.28 -3.88 25.96
CA LEU A 169 -3.47 -3.63 27.16
C LEU A 169 -4.25 -3.90 28.47
N VAL A 170 -5.51 -3.48 28.54
CA VAL A 170 -6.36 -3.77 29.70
C VAL A 170 -6.50 -5.28 29.89
N LEU A 171 -6.80 -6.02 28.82
CA LEU A 171 -6.90 -7.49 28.86
C LEU A 171 -5.57 -8.14 29.25
N TYR A 172 -4.46 -7.63 28.74
CA TYR A 172 -3.12 -8.11 29.06
C TYR A 172 -2.82 -7.95 30.57
N PHE A 173 -3.08 -6.78 31.15
CA PHE A 173 -2.85 -6.58 32.59
C PHE A 173 -3.77 -7.44 33.46
N ILE A 174 -5.02 -7.68 33.04
CA ILE A 174 -5.92 -8.62 33.72
C ILE A 174 -5.35 -10.04 33.66
N SER A 175 -4.83 -10.47 32.53
CA SER A 175 -4.22 -11.80 32.36
C SER A 175 -2.90 -11.96 33.12
N GLN A 176 -2.15 -10.87 33.32
CA GLN A 176 -0.95 -10.91 34.17
C GLN A 176 -1.30 -11.11 35.67
N ALA A 177 -2.42 -10.54 36.12
CA ALA A 177 -2.91 -10.77 37.48
C ALA A 177 -3.46 -12.19 37.69
N ASN A 178 -3.99 -12.82 36.63
CA ASN A 178 -4.56 -14.16 36.63
C ASN A 178 -4.11 -14.93 35.39
N PRO A 179 -2.92 -15.55 35.38
CA PRO A 179 -2.35 -16.21 34.18
C PRO A 179 -3.20 -17.34 33.61
N ASP A 180 -4.01 -18.01 34.45
CA ASP A 180 -4.91 -19.09 34.03
C ASP A 180 -5.98 -18.62 33.02
N LEU A 181 -6.29 -17.33 32.97
CA LEU A 181 -7.24 -16.77 32.01
C LEU A 181 -6.78 -16.95 30.55
N ILE A 182 -5.47 -16.93 30.29
CA ILE A 182 -4.92 -17.13 28.94
C ILE A 182 -5.27 -18.52 28.43
N GLN A 183 -5.26 -19.54 29.28
CA GLN A 183 -5.55 -20.92 28.92
C GLN A 183 -7.05 -21.24 28.99
N ASN A 184 -7.77 -20.67 29.96
CA ASN A 184 -9.19 -20.96 30.19
C ASN A 184 -10.13 -20.16 29.29
N VAL A 185 -9.75 -18.92 28.89
CA VAL A 185 -10.56 -18.02 28.04
C VAL A 185 -9.70 -17.46 26.89
N PRO A 186 -9.12 -18.33 26.06
CA PRO A 186 -8.13 -17.91 25.05
C PRO A 186 -8.68 -16.96 24.00
N TRP A 187 -9.95 -17.06 23.65
CA TRP A 187 -10.58 -16.18 22.68
C TRP A 187 -10.58 -14.69 23.07
N LEU A 188 -10.38 -14.40 24.38
CA LEU A 188 -10.34 -13.03 24.90
C LEU A 188 -8.94 -12.61 25.34
N PHE A 189 -8.16 -13.49 25.96
CA PHE A 189 -6.90 -13.16 26.62
C PHE A 189 -5.64 -13.68 25.91
N SER A 190 -5.80 -14.37 24.75
CA SER A 190 -4.66 -14.91 24.01
C SER A 190 -4.47 -14.22 22.67
N SER A 191 -3.23 -14.22 22.17
CA SER A 191 -2.86 -13.85 20.79
C SER A 191 -2.81 -15.03 19.83
N GLY A 192 -3.20 -16.24 20.28
CA GLY A 192 -3.18 -17.47 19.51
C GLY A 192 -2.45 -18.61 20.21
N PHE A 193 -2.45 -19.79 19.56
CA PHE A 193 -1.81 -20.99 20.07
C PHE A 193 -0.47 -21.21 19.37
N ASP A 194 0.61 -21.24 20.13
CA ASP A 194 1.97 -21.50 19.62
C ASP A 194 2.75 -22.35 20.63
N LYS A 195 3.65 -23.21 20.13
CA LYS A 195 4.53 -24.05 20.95
C LYS A 195 3.84 -24.84 22.05
N GLY A 196 2.61 -25.29 21.79
CA GLY A 196 1.85 -26.12 22.73
C GLY A 196 1.09 -25.37 23.81
N ALA A 197 1.03 -24.04 23.78
CA ALA A 197 0.28 -23.23 24.71
C ALA A 197 -0.30 -21.97 24.07
N TYR A 198 -1.38 -21.42 24.67
CA TYR A 198 -1.88 -20.10 24.29
C TYR A 198 -0.93 -19.01 24.77
N GLN A 199 -0.63 -18.06 23.87
CA GLN A 199 0.31 -16.98 24.10
C GLN A 199 -0.41 -15.72 24.62
N PRO A 200 0.25 -14.86 25.43
CA PRO A 200 -0.31 -13.59 25.85
C PRO A 200 -0.54 -12.67 24.66
N ILE A 201 -1.44 -11.69 24.80
CA ILE A 201 -1.79 -10.73 23.74
C ILE A 201 -0.58 -9.93 23.27
N PHE A 202 0.29 -9.51 24.20
CA PHE A 202 1.47 -8.70 23.92
C PHE A 202 2.76 -9.43 24.30
N ASP A 203 3.78 -9.24 23.48
CA ASP A 203 5.17 -9.50 23.79
C ASP A 203 5.94 -8.17 23.81
N PHE A 204 6.34 -7.75 25.02
CA PHE A 204 7.10 -6.52 25.23
C PHE A 204 8.61 -6.76 25.40
N THR A 205 9.12 -7.94 25.09
CA THR A 205 10.53 -8.29 25.29
C THR A 205 11.45 -7.30 24.57
N SER A 206 11.19 -7.02 23.30
CA SER A 206 11.98 -6.08 22.50
C SER A 206 11.85 -4.64 23.03
N LEU A 207 10.67 -4.23 23.48
CA LEU A 207 10.45 -2.91 24.07
C LEU A 207 11.22 -2.73 25.38
N ASN A 208 11.17 -3.74 26.25
CA ASN A 208 11.92 -3.74 27.51
C ASN A 208 13.43 -3.67 27.25
N THR A 209 13.94 -4.42 26.25
CA THR A 209 15.37 -4.39 25.89
C THR A 209 15.80 -2.97 25.48
N ILE A 210 15.04 -2.28 24.63
CA ILE A 210 15.36 -0.91 24.22
C ILE A 210 15.29 0.05 25.41
N CYS A 211 14.24 -0.05 26.25
CA CYS A 211 14.11 0.80 27.44
C CYS A 211 15.27 0.60 28.41
N ASP A 212 15.70 -0.64 28.62
CA ASP A 212 16.85 -0.97 29.47
C ASP A 212 18.16 -0.43 28.90
N ASN A 213 18.36 -0.54 27.57
CA ASN A 213 19.53 0.02 26.91
C ASN A 213 19.59 1.53 27.02
N ILE A 214 18.46 2.22 26.82
CA ILE A 214 18.36 3.68 26.98
C ILE A 214 18.66 4.07 28.45
N SER A 215 18.14 3.32 29.44
CA SER A 215 18.39 3.58 30.83
C SER A 215 19.86 3.39 31.23
N LYS A 216 20.59 2.52 30.55
CA LYS A 216 22.04 2.29 30.67
C LYS A 216 22.89 3.32 29.91
N GLY A 217 22.26 4.30 29.24
CA GLY A 217 22.95 5.36 28.50
C GLY A 217 23.34 5.03 27.08
N HIS A 218 22.80 3.95 26.48
CA HIS A 218 22.98 3.62 25.08
C HIS A 218 22.10 4.53 24.20
N ILE A 219 22.63 5.70 23.82
CA ILE A 219 21.88 6.69 23.02
C ILE A 219 21.89 6.35 21.54
N PHE A 220 23.01 5.84 21.01
CA PHE A 220 23.18 5.54 19.59
C PHE A 220 23.20 4.04 19.31
N GLY A 221 22.57 3.62 18.20
CA GLY A 221 22.55 2.23 17.72
C GLY A 221 21.14 1.72 17.40
N SER A 222 21.04 0.53 16.83
CA SER A 222 19.78 -0.11 16.45
C SER A 222 18.87 -0.43 17.64
N GLU A 223 19.44 -0.55 18.84
CA GLU A 223 18.75 -0.79 20.11
C GLU A 223 18.85 0.39 21.07
N GLY A 224 19.28 1.57 20.59
CA GLY A 224 19.37 2.81 21.32
C GLY A 224 18.20 3.75 21.10
N LEU A 225 18.34 5.00 21.57
CA LEU A 225 17.36 6.06 21.36
C LEU A 225 17.34 6.54 19.89
N ILE A 226 18.52 6.67 19.27
CA ILE A 226 18.71 7.14 17.90
C ILE A 226 19.50 6.08 17.15
N GLY A 227 18.95 5.59 16.04
CA GLY A 227 19.57 4.59 15.19
C GLY A 227 19.54 4.98 13.72
N ILE A 228 20.44 4.39 12.92
CA ILE A 228 20.40 4.53 11.47
C ILE A 228 19.31 3.58 10.95
N PRO A 229 18.28 4.10 10.26
CA PRO A 229 17.12 3.29 9.84
C PRO A 229 17.39 2.49 8.56
N ILE A 230 18.64 2.10 8.30
CA ILE A 230 19.04 1.27 7.15
C ILE A 230 19.94 0.15 7.68
N HIS A 231 19.53 -1.08 7.44
CA HIS A 231 20.27 -2.29 7.77
C HIS A 231 20.90 -2.84 6.49
N TRP A 232 22.24 -2.80 6.40
CA TRP A 232 22.95 -3.15 5.19
C TRP A 232 22.67 -4.57 4.70
N ASP A 233 22.56 -5.51 5.62
CA ASP A 233 22.22 -6.92 5.38
C ASP A 233 20.82 -7.14 4.80
N LYS A 234 19.91 -6.17 4.97
CA LYS A 234 18.53 -6.19 4.44
C LYS A 234 18.40 -5.43 3.12
N THR A 235 19.45 -4.70 2.71
CA THR A 235 19.45 -3.99 1.43
C THR A 235 19.72 -4.95 0.26
N VAL A 236 19.38 -4.50 -0.94
CA VAL A 236 19.75 -5.21 -2.18
C VAL A 236 21.27 -5.38 -2.28
N PHE A 237 22.05 -4.41 -1.79
CA PHE A 237 23.51 -4.40 -1.92
C PHE A 237 24.21 -5.38 -1.00
N GLY A 238 23.73 -5.60 0.21
CA GLY A 238 24.37 -6.45 1.22
C GLY A 238 23.64 -7.76 1.50
N GLY A 239 22.37 -7.89 1.15
CA GLY A 239 21.53 -9.05 1.47
C GLY A 239 21.39 -10.07 0.34
N ILE A 240 21.94 -9.82 -0.86
CA ILE A 240 21.83 -10.70 -2.02
C ILE A 240 23.14 -11.47 -2.26
N ASP A 241 23.01 -12.76 -2.48
CA ASP A 241 24.07 -13.56 -3.09
C ASP A 241 23.97 -13.46 -4.63
N TYR A 242 24.81 -12.62 -5.21
CA TYR A 242 24.87 -12.37 -6.65
C TYR A 242 25.36 -13.56 -7.47
N SER A 243 25.88 -14.60 -6.85
CA SER A 243 26.25 -15.84 -7.55
C SER A 243 25.02 -16.66 -7.97
N ASN A 244 23.88 -16.48 -7.29
CA ASN A 244 22.61 -17.16 -7.59
C ASN A 244 21.77 -16.40 -8.64
N GLY A 245 22.26 -16.37 -9.88
CA GLY A 245 21.57 -15.69 -10.98
C GLY A 245 20.18 -16.24 -11.26
N ALA A 246 19.90 -17.50 -10.97
CA ALA A 246 18.58 -18.11 -11.16
C ALA A 246 17.55 -17.49 -10.21
N LEU A 247 17.88 -17.33 -8.94
CA LEU A 247 16.98 -16.73 -7.94
C LEU A 247 16.75 -15.23 -8.22
N ILE A 248 17.79 -14.52 -8.65
CA ILE A 248 17.68 -13.12 -9.08
C ILE A 248 16.70 -13.00 -10.25
N ALA A 249 16.85 -13.82 -11.31
CA ALA A 249 15.97 -13.81 -12.46
C ALA A 249 14.52 -14.16 -12.07
N SER A 250 14.33 -15.18 -11.24
CA SER A 250 13.02 -15.58 -10.73
C SER A 250 12.33 -14.43 -9.98
N SER A 251 13.07 -13.71 -9.13
CA SER A 251 12.54 -12.59 -8.35
C SER A 251 12.11 -11.42 -9.23
N ILE A 252 12.91 -11.08 -10.24
CA ILE A 252 12.60 -10.02 -11.18
C ILE A 252 11.34 -10.37 -11.99
N ILE A 253 11.31 -11.58 -12.56
CA ILE A 253 10.20 -12.01 -13.42
C ILE A 253 8.88 -12.16 -12.64
N ALA A 254 8.94 -12.61 -11.39
CA ALA A 254 7.77 -12.74 -10.54
C ALA A 254 7.13 -11.38 -10.16
N ILE A 255 7.95 -10.35 -9.97
CA ILE A 255 7.50 -9.08 -9.39
C ILE A 255 7.29 -7.99 -10.44
N VAL A 256 8.14 -7.90 -11.45
CA VAL A 256 8.07 -6.81 -12.46
C VAL A 256 6.68 -6.66 -13.10
N PRO A 257 5.94 -7.71 -13.46
CA PRO A 257 4.61 -7.54 -14.06
C PRO A 257 3.58 -6.88 -13.14
N ILE A 258 3.78 -6.88 -11.81
CA ILE A 258 2.91 -6.18 -10.85
C ILE A 258 2.96 -4.66 -11.08
N ALA A 259 4.08 -4.15 -11.61
CA ALA A 259 4.22 -2.73 -11.94
C ALA A 259 3.10 -2.19 -12.84
N PHE A 260 2.54 -3.01 -13.72
CA PHE A 260 1.42 -2.59 -14.57
C PHE A 260 0.18 -2.22 -13.74
N ALA A 261 -0.10 -2.98 -12.68
CA ALA A 261 -1.21 -2.68 -11.77
C ALA A 261 -0.97 -1.37 -11.01
N THR A 262 0.21 -1.19 -10.44
CA THR A 262 0.55 -0.01 -9.63
C THR A 262 0.71 1.26 -10.46
N MET A 263 1.20 1.16 -11.70
CA MET A 263 1.18 2.30 -12.62
C MET A 263 -0.25 2.79 -12.91
N MET A 264 -1.21 1.87 -13.00
CA MET A 264 -2.62 2.24 -13.22
C MET A 264 -3.25 2.85 -11.97
N GLU A 265 -2.92 2.32 -10.80
CA GLU A 265 -3.28 2.90 -9.51
C GLU A 265 -2.77 4.34 -9.41
N HIS A 266 -1.48 4.56 -9.70
CA HIS A 266 -0.87 5.90 -9.73
C HIS A 266 -1.58 6.87 -10.68
N ILE A 267 -1.90 6.45 -11.89
CA ILE A 267 -2.62 7.29 -12.85
C ILE A 267 -4.01 7.65 -12.32
N GLY A 268 -4.72 6.69 -11.74
CA GLY A 268 -6.01 6.90 -11.09
C GLY A 268 -5.93 7.91 -9.94
N ASP A 269 -4.91 7.79 -9.10
CA ASP A 269 -4.68 8.70 -7.97
C ASP A 269 -4.38 10.13 -8.45
N ILE A 270 -3.55 10.30 -9.49
CA ILE A 270 -3.26 11.62 -10.05
C ILE A 270 -4.52 12.26 -10.66
N CYS A 271 -5.39 11.47 -11.30
CA CYS A 271 -6.70 11.94 -11.76
C CYS A 271 -7.57 12.39 -10.58
N ALA A 272 -7.66 11.56 -9.53
CA ALA A 272 -8.45 11.87 -8.33
C ALA A 272 -7.94 13.11 -7.58
N ILE A 273 -6.62 13.25 -7.43
CA ILE A 273 -6.00 14.45 -6.85
C ILE A 273 -6.29 15.68 -7.72
N SER A 274 -6.19 15.54 -9.05
CA SER A 274 -6.49 16.64 -9.98
C SER A 274 -7.93 17.12 -9.85
N SER A 275 -8.89 16.20 -9.82
CA SER A 275 -10.30 16.49 -9.61
C SER A 275 -10.56 17.14 -8.25
N THR A 276 -9.95 16.62 -7.17
CA THR A 276 -10.14 17.12 -5.81
C THR A 276 -9.58 18.53 -5.61
N THR A 277 -8.43 18.82 -6.20
CA THR A 277 -7.73 20.10 -5.99
C THR A 277 -8.14 21.19 -6.98
N GLY A 278 -8.79 20.82 -8.08
CA GLY A 278 -9.11 21.73 -9.15
C GLY A 278 -7.95 22.09 -10.06
N ASN A 279 -6.87 21.29 -10.05
CA ASN A 279 -5.69 21.49 -10.86
C ASN A 279 -5.41 20.28 -11.76
N ASN A 280 -5.12 20.49 -13.03
CA ASN A 280 -4.83 19.40 -13.94
C ASN A 280 -3.35 18.99 -13.89
N TYR A 281 -3.02 18.06 -13.00
CA TYR A 281 -1.65 17.54 -12.84
C TYR A 281 -1.23 16.59 -13.97
N ILE A 282 -2.17 16.14 -14.80
CA ILE A 282 -1.90 15.34 -16.00
C ILE A 282 -1.21 16.21 -17.06
N LYS A 283 -1.62 17.49 -17.17
CA LYS A 283 -1.00 18.45 -18.10
C LYS A 283 0.24 19.11 -17.48
N ASP A 284 0.16 19.59 -16.22
CA ASP A 284 1.23 20.29 -15.53
C ASP A 284 1.35 19.82 -14.06
N PRO A 285 2.42 19.15 -13.67
CA PRO A 285 3.75 19.03 -14.29
C PRO A 285 3.83 17.98 -15.41
N GLY A 286 2.75 17.24 -15.67
CA GLY A 286 2.64 16.21 -16.68
C GLY A 286 2.76 14.79 -16.09
N LEU A 287 1.89 13.89 -16.55
CA LEU A 287 1.81 12.52 -16.04
C LEU A 287 3.15 11.75 -16.18
N HIS A 288 3.93 12.02 -17.23
CA HIS A 288 5.26 11.43 -17.38
C HIS A 288 6.20 11.77 -16.21
N ARG A 289 6.07 12.97 -15.59
CA ARG A 289 6.89 13.34 -14.42
C ARG A 289 6.41 12.67 -13.14
N THR A 290 5.10 12.56 -12.96
CA THR A 290 4.57 11.88 -11.78
C THR A 290 4.90 10.40 -11.80
N LEU A 291 4.84 9.73 -12.97
CA LEU A 291 5.28 8.34 -13.14
C LEU A 291 6.79 8.17 -12.88
N VAL A 292 7.64 9.07 -13.41
CA VAL A 292 9.07 9.01 -13.10
C VAL A 292 9.32 9.21 -11.62
N GLY A 293 8.58 10.11 -10.96
CA GLY A 293 8.71 10.36 -9.53
C GLY A 293 8.34 9.14 -8.68
N ASP A 294 7.23 8.50 -9.02
CA ASP A 294 6.73 7.30 -8.35
C ASP A 294 7.66 6.09 -8.56
N GLY A 295 8.06 5.85 -9.82
CA GLY A 295 9.00 4.78 -10.15
C GLY A 295 10.38 4.95 -9.50
N LEU A 296 10.90 6.19 -9.45
CA LEU A 296 12.19 6.46 -8.80
C LEU A 296 12.10 6.29 -7.28
N ALA A 297 11.00 6.73 -6.66
CA ALA A 297 10.74 6.54 -5.24
C ALA A 297 10.63 5.04 -4.90
N THR A 298 9.95 4.25 -5.72
CA THR A 298 9.84 2.79 -5.59
C THR A 298 11.22 2.13 -5.72
N THR A 299 11.98 2.47 -6.77
CA THR A 299 13.32 1.91 -6.99
C THR A 299 14.26 2.23 -5.83
N LEU A 300 14.30 3.49 -5.41
CA LEU A 300 15.16 3.92 -4.31
C LEU A 300 14.79 3.21 -3.00
N ALA A 301 13.50 3.20 -2.64
CA ALA A 301 13.04 2.54 -1.42
C ALA A 301 13.45 1.07 -1.38
N SER A 302 13.24 0.35 -2.47
CA SER A 302 13.51 -1.09 -2.54
C SER A 302 15.00 -1.41 -2.57
N LEU A 303 15.83 -0.60 -3.20
CA LEU A 303 17.31 -0.79 -3.15
C LEU A 303 17.84 -0.73 -1.72
N PHE A 304 17.23 0.09 -0.86
CA PHE A 304 17.62 0.21 0.54
C PHE A 304 16.83 -0.68 1.51
N GLY A 305 16.10 -1.68 0.99
CA GLY A 305 15.39 -2.65 1.84
C GLY A 305 14.03 -2.19 2.33
N GLY A 306 13.48 -1.11 1.76
CA GLY A 306 12.10 -0.69 1.99
C GLY A 306 11.12 -1.31 0.97
N PRO A 307 9.81 -1.23 1.22
CA PRO A 307 8.78 -1.65 0.26
C PRO A 307 8.68 -0.69 -0.92
N ALA A 308 7.98 -1.14 -1.98
CA ALA A 308 7.58 -0.26 -3.07
C ALA A 308 6.85 0.97 -2.53
N ASN A 309 7.17 2.13 -3.04
CA ASN A 309 6.41 3.35 -2.78
C ASN A 309 5.41 3.60 -3.91
N THR A 310 4.22 4.09 -3.57
CA THR A 310 3.21 4.55 -4.53
C THR A 310 2.43 5.71 -3.95
N THR A 311 1.71 6.44 -4.79
CA THR A 311 0.78 7.46 -4.32
C THR A 311 -0.37 6.83 -3.54
N TYR A 312 -0.84 7.53 -2.50
CA TYR A 312 -1.94 7.07 -1.66
C TYR A 312 -3.26 7.74 -2.03
N GLY A 313 -4.18 6.98 -2.61
CA GLY A 313 -5.54 7.42 -2.90
C GLY A 313 -6.32 7.83 -1.65
N GLU A 314 -6.06 7.19 -0.50
CA GLU A 314 -6.65 7.52 0.81
C GLU A 314 -6.31 8.96 1.24
N ASN A 315 -5.12 9.43 0.92
CA ASN A 315 -4.72 10.81 1.22
C ASN A 315 -5.51 11.83 0.41
N THR A 316 -6.00 11.48 -0.77
CA THR A 316 -6.89 12.33 -1.56
C THR A 316 -8.20 12.60 -0.80
N GLY A 317 -8.73 11.59 -0.10
CA GLY A 317 -9.88 11.75 0.80
C GLY A 317 -9.61 12.76 1.93
N VAL A 318 -8.39 12.74 2.49
CA VAL A 318 -7.98 13.72 3.53
C VAL A 318 -7.88 15.12 2.94
N LEU A 319 -7.30 15.28 1.75
CA LEU A 319 -7.25 16.56 1.05
C LEU A 319 -8.66 17.12 0.81
N ALA A 320 -9.59 16.29 0.36
CA ALA A 320 -10.98 16.68 0.13
C ALA A 320 -11.69 17.14 1.42
N LEU A 321 -11.48 16.42 2.53
CA LEU A 321 -12.10 16.72 3.82
C LEU A 321 -11.50 17.97 4.48
N THR A 322 -10.19 18.14 4.42
CA THR A 322 -9.49 19.26 5.06
C THR A 322 -9.48 20.52 4.20
N ARG A 323 -9.65 20.36 2.89
CA ARG A 323 -9.50 21.41 1.88
C ARG A 323 -8.12 22.07 1.90
N VAL A 324 -7.11 21.35 2.36
CA VAL A 324 -5.71 21.81 2.40
C VAL A 324 -4.96 21.17 1.24
N TYR A 325 -4.75 21.93 0.18
CA TYR A 325 -4.16 21.43 -1.09
C TYR A 325 -2.72 21.89 -1.31
N ASP A 326 -2.12 22.62 -0.34
CA ASP A 326 -0.75 23.09 -0.47
C ASP A 326 0.25 21.92 -0.38
N PRO A 327 1.06 21.67 -1.41
CA PRO A 327 2.09 20.62 -1.38
C PRO A 327 3.13 20.78 -0.26
N ARG A 328 3.27 21.98 0.33
CA ARG A 328 4.18 22.22 1.46
C ARG A 328 3.79 21.40 2.69
N VAL A 329 2.49 21.24 2.92
CA VAL A 329 1.97 20.44 4.06
C VAL A 329 2.38 18.99 3.92
N ILE A 330 2.33 18.44 2.70
CA ILE A 330 2.76 17.08 2.41
C ILE A 330 4.27 16.92 2.64
N ARG A 331 5.08 17.90 2.21
CA ARG A 331 6.54 17.89 2.47
C ARG A 331 6.87 17.93 3.95
N ILE A 332 6.16 18.75 4.73
CA ILE A 332 6.33 18.75 6.20
C ILE A 332 6.03 17.37 6.78
N ALA A 333 4.95 16.70 6.32
CA ALA A 333 4.64 15.34 6.73
C ALA A 333 5.77 14.35 6.35
N ALA A 334 6.38 14.52 5.17
CA ALA A 334 7.52 13.71 4.73
C ALA A 334 8.76 13.94 5.60
N TYR A 335 9.08 15.19 5.99
CA TYR A 335 10.16 15.46 6.93
C TYR A 335 9.92 14.84 8.30
N PHE A 336 8.66 14.83 8.79
CA PHE A 336 8.33 14.14 10.03
C PHE A 336 8.52 12.63 9.90
N ALA A 337 8.15 12.01 8.78
CA ALA A 337 8.37 10.59 8.55
C ALA A 337 9.88 10.25 8.58
N VAL A 338 10.71 11.05 7.90
CA VAL A 338 12.17 10.92 7.95
C VAL A 338 12.69 11.09 9.38
N ALA A 339 12.26 12.12 10.12
CA ALA A 339 12.74 12.34 11.47
C ALA A 339 12.38 11.17 12.41
N VAL A 340 11.13 10.68 12.33
CA VAL A 340 10.64 9.57 13.16
C VAL A 340 11.36 8.26 12.87
N SER A 341 11.82 8.04 11.63
CA SER A 341 12.54 6.82 11.25
C SER A 341 13.86 6.59 11.99
N PHE A 342 14.49 7.66 12.50
CA PHE A 342 15.72 7.58 13.28
C PHE A 342 15.51 7.14 14.74
N PHE A 343 14.27 6.92 15.18
CA PHE A 343 13.97 6.47 16.53
C PHE A 343 13.56 4.99 16.54
N PRO A 344 14.47 4.04 16.85
CA PRO A 344 14.18 2.60 16.85
C PRO A 344 13.01 2.22 17.77
N ILE A 345 12.82 2.95 18.87
CA ILE A 345 11.72 2.74 19.80
C ILE A 345 10.35 2.82 19.11
N VAL A 346 10.20 3.68 18.11
CA VAL A 346 8.94 3.80 17.35
C VAL A 346 8.69 2.52 16.56
N SER A 347 9.73 1.98 15.91
CA SER A 347 9.64 0.72 15.15
C SER A 347 9.26 -0.45 16.06
N VAL A 348 9.82 -0.50 17.27
CA VAL A 348 9.53 -1.57 18.24
C VAL A 348 8.12 -1.45 18.82
N ILE A 349 7.65 -0.23 19.15
CA ILE A 349 6.26 -0.02 19.56
C ILE A 349 5.29 -0.47 18.48
N ILE A 350 5.57 -0.13 17.22
CA ILE A 350 4.75 -0.55 16.09
C ILE A 350 4.82 -2.07 15.92
N GLY A 351 5.99 -2.67 16.04
CA GLY A 351 6.18 -4.12 15.96
C GLY A 351 5.53 -4.90 17.11
N SER A 352 5.21 -4.24 18.24
CA SER A 352 4.48 -4.86 19.35
C SER A 352 2.97 -4.94 19.14
N ILE A 353 2.43 -4.41 18.03
CA ILE A 353 1.00 -4.45 17.74
C ILE A 353 0.59 -5.90 17.44
N PRO A 354 -0.39 -6.47 18.18
CA PRO A 354 -0.87 -7.83 17.96
C PRO A 354 -1.44 -8.03 16.56
N SER A 355 -1.19 -9.20 15.96
CA SER A 355 -1.65 -9.54 14.62
C SER A 355 -3.17 -9.43 14.44
N CYS A 356 -3.96 -9.72 15.49
CA CYS A 356 -5.41 -9.58 15.46
C CYS A 356 -5.88 -8.13 15.22
N ILE A 357 -5.20 -7.15 15.83
CA ILE A 357 -5.51 -5.73 15.65
C ILE A 357 -5.16 -5.32 14.20
N ILE A 358 -4.00 -5.78 13.71
CA ILE A 358 -3.57 -5.59 12.33
C ILE A 358 -4.60 -6.20 11.38
N GLY A 359 -5.10 -7.41 11.68
CA GLY A 359 -6.14 -8.09 10.92
C GLY A 359 -7.42 -7.27 10.80
N GLY A 360 -7.94 -6.77 11.92
CA GLY A 360 -9.14 -5.93 11.96
C GLY A 360 -9.01 -4.63 11.15
N ILE A 361 -7.85 -3.97 11.22
CA ILE A 361 -7.52 -2.79 10.42
C ILE A 361 -7.43 -3.14 8.94
N SER A 362 -6.70 -4.21 8.60
CA SER A 362 -6.50 -4.68 7.22
C SER A 362 -7.81 -5.07 6.55
N PHE A 363 -8.75 -5.64 7.32
CA PHE A 363 -10.08 -6.01 6.82
C PHE A 363 -10.81 -4.81 6.21
N VAL A 364 -10.76 -3.65 6.88
CA VAL A 364 -11.34 -2.41 6.37
C VAL A 364 -10.53 -1.86 5.20
N LEU A 365 -9.20 -1.81 5.33
CA LEU A 365 -8.33 -1.25 4.29
C LEU A 365 -8.44 -1.99 2.97
N TYR A 366 -8.38 -3.32 2.99
CA TYR A 366 -8.49 -4.12 1.76
C TYR A 366 -9.87 -4.01 1.12
N GLY A 367 -10.92 -3.95 1.97
CA GLY A 367 -12.27 -3.65 1.50
C GLY A 367 -12.38 -2.28 0.83
N MET A 368 -11.74 -1.25 1.40
CA MET A 368 -11.73 0.09 0.80
C MET A 368 -10.94 0.13 -0.52
N ILE A 369 -9.80 -0.57 -0.64
CA ILE A 369 -9.06 -0.68 -1.91
C ILE A 369 -9.98 -1.28 -2.98
N SER A 370 -10.67 -2.38 -2.67
CA SER A 370 -11.61 -2.99 -3.61
C SER A 370 -12.75 -2.05 -3.98
N ALA A 371 -13.28 -1.29 -3.01
CA ALA A 371 -14.32 -0.30 -3.26
C ALA A 371 -13.87 0.84 -4.18
N ILE A 372 -12.59 1.26 -4.09
CA ILE A 372 -11.99 2.23 -5.03
C ILE A 372 -11.98 1.66 -6.44
N GLY A 373 -11.67 0.37 -6.62
CA GLY A 373 -11.77 -0.30 -7.92
C GLY A 373 -13.19 -0.31 -8.49
N VAL A 374 -14.19 -0.60 -7.65
CA VAL A 374 -15.61 -0.51 -8.04
C VAL A 374 -15.98 0.92 -8.43
N ARG A 375 -15.56 1.89 -7.63
CA ARG A 375 -15.77 3.31 -7.92
C ARG A 375 -15.17 3.72 -9.26
N ASN A 376 -13.95 3.27 -9.58
CA ASN A 376 -13.30 3.52 -10.88
C ASN A 376 -14.16 3.03 -12.04
N VAL A 377 -14.72 1.82 -11.94
CA VAL A 377 -15.61 1.25 -12.96
C VAL A 377 -16.89 2.07 -13.12
N VAL A 378 -17.52 2.48 -12.01
CA VAL A 378 -18.80 3.20 -11.99
C VAL A 378 -18.64 4.64 -12.50
N GLU A 379 -17.65 5.38 -12.03
CA GLU A 379 -17.39 6.76 -12.42
C GLU A 379 -17.05 6.88 -13.92
N ASN A 380 -16.32 5.91 -14.45
CA ASN A 380 -16.00 5.85 -15.88
C ASN A 380 -17.11 5.18 -16.73
N LYS A 381 -18.27 4.90 -16.15
CA LYS A 381 -19.46 4.35 -16.83
C LYS A 381 -19.15 3.13 -17.70
N VAL A 382 -18.34 2.19 -17.16
CA VAL A 382 -18.01 0.96 -17.88
C VAL A 382 -19.26 0.14 -18.14
N ASP A 383 -19.58 -0.09 -19.40
CA ASP A 383 -20.76 -0.84 -19.82
C ASP A 383 -20.48 -2.35 -19.83
N PHE A 384 -20.93 -3.05 -18.80
CA PHE A 384 -20.83 -4.52 -18.68
C PHE A 384 -21.91 -5.30 -19.43
N THR A 385 -22.86 -4.64 -20.10
CA THR A 385 -23.79 -5.33 -21.02
C THR A 385 -23.06 -5.78 -22.27
N LYS A 386 -21.92 -5.16 -22.58
CA LYS A 386 -21.05 -5.58 -23.69
C LYS A 386 -20.24 -6.81 -23.28
N SER A 387 -20.43 -7.92 -24.03
CA SER A 387 -19.72 -9.19 -23.77
C SER A 387 -18.20 -9.03 -23.71
N ARG A 388 -17.63 -8.11 -24.50
CA ARG A 388 -16.21 -7.78 -24.47
C ARG A 388 -15.76 -7.33 -23.08
N ASN A 389 -16.42 -6.35 -22.51
CA ASN A 389 -16.07 -5.77 -21.20
C ASN A 389 -16.28 -6.78 -20.08
N LEU A 390 -17.37 -7.53 -20.16
CA LEU A 390 -17.67 -8.59 -19.22
C LEU A 390 -16.58 -9.67 -19.18
N ILE A 391 -16.14 -10.14 -20.38
CA ILE A 391 -15.11 -11.19 -20.48
C ILE A 391 -13.76 -10.68 -19.96
N VAL A 392 -13.34 -9.46 -20.33
CA VAL A 392 -12.08 -8.88 -19.85
C VAL A 392 -12.06 -8.81 -18.31
N ALA A 393 -13.12 -8.27 -17.70
CA ALA A 393 -13.21 -8.18 -16.24
C ALA A 393 -13.28 -9.57 -15.58
N ALA A 394 -14.06 -10.50 -16.14
CA ALA A 394 -14.18 -11.85 -15.61
C ALA A 394 -12.83 -12.58 -15.60
N VAL A 395 -12.07 -12.52 -16.69
CA VAL A 395 -10.75 -13.17 -16.75
C VAL A 395 -9.78 -12.54 -15.76
N ILE A 396 -9.74 -11.19 -15.63
CA ILE A 396 -8.90 -10.52 -14.65
C ILE A 396 -9.21 -11.01 -13.24
N LEU A 397 -10.49 -11.00 -12.84
CA LEU A 397 -10.90 -11.39 -11.48
C LEU A 397 -10.62 -12.88 -11.22
N VAL A 398 -10.91 -13.76 -12.17
CA VAL A 398 -10.66 -15.20 -12.02
C VAL A 398 -9.15 -15.48 -11.95
N CYS A 399 -8.33 -14.86 -12.81
CA CYS A 399 -6.88 -15.02 -12.72
C CYS A 399 -6.30 -14.50 -11.40
N ALA A 400 -6.77 -13.34 -10.92
CA ALA A 400 -6.22 -12.73 -9.71
C ALA A 400 -6.63 -13.45 -8.41
N LEU A 401 -7.85 -13.99 -8.36
CA LEU A 401 -8.43 -14.57 -7.14
C LEU A 401 -8.47 -16.10 -7.16
N GLY A 402 -8.50 -16.71 -8.36
CA GLY A 402 -8.64 -18.15 -8.52
C GLY A 402 -7.31 -18.90 -8.70
N LEU A 403 -6.26 -18.20 -9.14
CA LEU A 403 -4.93 -18.81 -9.25
C LEU A 403 -4.22 -18.80 -7.89
N SER A 404 -3.59 -19.92 -7.53
CA SER A 404 -2.60 -19.95 -6.45
C SER A 404 -1.20 -19.64 -6.97
N SER A 405 -0.29 -19.22 -6.10
CA SER A 405 1.10 -18.93 -6.48
C SER A 405 1.78 -20.14 -7.14
N ASP A 406 1.38 -21.37 -6.75
CA ASP A 406 1.96 -22.60 -7.29
C ASP A 406 1.39 -22.99 -8.66
N THR A 407 0.27 -22.38 -9.08
CA THR A 407 -0.45 -22.77 -10.30
C THR A 407 0.22 -22.24 -11.57
N VAL A 408 0.97 -21.13 -11.49
CA VAL A 408 1.67 -20.53 -12.63
C VAL A 408 3.17 -20.50 -12.37
N SER A 409 3.72 -21.68 -12.12
CA SER A 409 5.16 -21.90 -11.99
C SER A 409 5.67 -22.66 -13.21
N PHE A 410 6.77 -22.20 -13.79
CA PHE A 410 7.45 -22.86 -14.89
C PHE A 410 8.96 -22.65 -14.75
N THR A 411 9.73 -23.56 -15.34
CA THR A 411 11.20 -23.49 -15.28
C THR A 411 11.75 -23.08 -16.64
N ILE A 412 12.65 -22.09 -16.64
CA ILE A 412 13.44 -21.74 -17.82
C ILE A 412 14.90 -21.96 -17.45
N GLY A 413 15.51 -23.03 -18.01
CA GLY A 413 16.86 -23.45 -17.63
C GLY A 413 16.88 -23.91 -16.16
N SER A 414 17.72 -23.26 -15.34
CA SER A 414 17.82 -23.51 -13.89
C SER A 414 16.92 -22.59 -13.05
N ALA A 415 16.25 -21.61 -13.66
CA ALA A 415 15.42 -20.66 -12.94
C ALA A 415 13.98 -21.19 -12.81
N ALA A 416 13.50 -21.34 -11.59
CA ALA A 416 12.08 -21.54 -11.29
C ALA A 416 11.38 -20.20 -11.27
N ILE A 417 10.42 -20.00 -12.16
CA ILE A 417 9.65 -18.76 -12.29
C ILE A 417 8.24 -19.00 -11.76
N THR A 418 7.88 -18.24 -10.74
CA THR A 418 6.52 -18.26 -10.18
C THR A 418 5.89 -16.89 -10.38
N LEU A 419 4.86 -16.79 -11.20
CA LEU A 419 4.13 -15.54 -11.40
C LEU A 419 3.06 -15.37 -10.33
N SER A 420 3.00 -14.17 -9.73
CA SER A 420 1.90 -13.86 -8.82
C SER A 420 0.56 -13.83 -9.58
N PRO A 421 -0.55 -14.24 -8.94
CA PRO A 421 -1.89 -14.20 -9.54
C PRO A 421 -2.23 -12.82 -10.12
N LEU A 422 -1.87 -11.74 -9.43
CA LEU A 422 -2.10 -10.37 -9.88
C LEU A 422 -1.28 -10.01 -11.13
N ALA A 423 -0.05 -10.50 -11.25
CA ALA A 423 0.77 -10.32 -12.44
C ALA A 423 0.13 -10.97 -13.67
N VAL A 424 -0.34 -12.21 -13.51
CA VAL A 424 -1.05 -12.94 -14.57
C VAL A 424 -2.33 -12.22 -14.98
N ALA A 425 -3.12 -11.78 -14.01
CA ALA A 425 -4.36 -11.04 -14.24
C ALA A 425 -4.13 -9.73 -14.99
N SER A 426 -3.09 -8.98 -14.62
CA SER A 426 -2.74 -7.72 -15.27
C SER A 426 -2.34 -7.92 -16.73
N ILE A 427 -1.46 -8.89 -16.99
CA ILE A 427 -1.04 -9.23 -18.35
C ILE A 427 -2.24 -9.70 -19.19
N ALA A 428 -3.05 -10.62 -18.64
CA ALA A 428 -4.21 -11.15 -19.34
C ALA A 428 -5.22 -10.04 -19.68
N GLY A 429 -5.51 -9.15 -18.73
CA GLY A 429 -6.41 -8.02 -18.93
C GLY A 429 -5.94 -7.07 -20.04
N ILE A 430 -4.66 -6.70 -20.03
CA ILE A 430 -4.06 -5.83 -21.05
C ILE A 430 -4.09 -6.50 -22.42
N VAL A 431 -3.70 -7.78 -22.51
CA VAL A 431 -3.67 -8.54 -23.77
C VAL A 431 -5.08 -8.69 -24.34
N LEU A 432 -6.05 -9.12 -23.54
CA LEU A 432 -7.44 -9.27 -24.00
C LEU A 432 -8.03 -7.93 -24.45
N ASN A 433 -7.77 -6.85 -23.70
CA ASN A 433 -8.18 -5.51 -24.11
C ASN A 433 -7.51 -5.07 -25.42
N ALA A 434 -6.27 -5.47 -25.66
CA ALA A 434 -5.56 -5.15 -26.90
C ALA A 434 -6.10 -5.92 -28.10
N VAL A 435 -6.43 -7.20 -27.94
CA VAL A 435 -6.86 -8.12 -29.01
C VAL A 435 -8.33 -7.94 -29.37
N PHE A 436 -9.22 -7.77 -28.37
CA PHE A 436 -10.65 -7.70 -28.63
C PHE A 436 -11.07 -6.43 -29.37
N PRO A 437 -11.95 -6.52 -30.39
CA PRO A 437 -12.54 -5.38 -31.10
C PRO A 437 -13.52 -4.60 -30.18
N GLY A 438 -13.96 -3.41 -30.65
CA GLY A 438 -14.98 -2.63 -29.94
C GLY A 438 -14.43 -1.82 -28.75
N LYS A 439 -13.30 -1.13 -28.95
CA LYS A 439 -12.70 -0.24 -27.94
C LYS A 439 -13.45 1.09 -27.90
N ASP A 440 -14.31 1.26 -26.91
CA ASP A 440 -15.16 2.46 -26.78
C ASP A 440 -14.56 3.54 -25.87
N TYR A 441 -13.57 3.18 -25.04
CA TYR A 441 -12.98 4.11 -24.10
C TYR A 441 -12.12 5.16 -24.80
N LYS A 442 -12.46 6.43 -24.60
CA LYS A 442 -11.66 7.59 -24.96
C LYS A 442 -11.24 8.29 -23.69
N PHE A 443 -9.94 8.40 -23.48
CA PHE A 443 -9.41 9.20 -22.39
C PHE A 443 -9.40 10.66 -22.83
N ASP A 444 -10.19 11.50 -22.17
CA ASP A 444 -10.21 12.94 -22.40
C ASP A 444 -9.48 13.66 -21.26
N THR A 445 -8.45 14.40 -21.62
CA THR A 445 -7.68 15.21 -20.67
C THR A 445 -8.45 16.46 -20.27
N GLU A 446 -9.50 16.86 -21.01
CA GLU A 446 -10.32 18.03 -20.71
C GLU A 446 -11.46 17.70 -19.76
N ASP A 447 -12.04 16.50 -19.84
CA ASP A 447 -13.06 16.03 -18.89
C ASP A 447 -12.58 16.01 -17.44
N VAL A 448 -11.28 15.77 -17.21
CA VAL A 448 -10.69 15.86 -15.87
C VAL A 448 -10.68 17.31 -15.35
N ALA A 449 -10.62 18.29 -16.25
CA ALA A 449 -10.68 19.72 -15.92
C ALA A 449 -12.14 20.21 -15.81
N ASP A 450 -13.06 19.65 -16.57
CA ASP A 450 -14.47 20.04 -16.61
C ASP A 450 -15.25 19.49 -15.40
N ALA A 451 -14.90 18.32 -14.88
CA ALA A 451 -15.40 17.85 -13.58
C ALA A 451 -15.12 18.85 -12.44
N VAL A 452 -14.06 19.64 -12.58
CA VAL A 452 -13.70 20.73 -11.67
C VAL A 452 -14.60 21.99 -11.86
N ASN A 453 -15.09 22.24 -13.06
CA ASN A 453 -15.95 23.39 -13.34
C ASN A 453 -17.38 23.17 -12.87
N PHE A 454 -17.86 21.93 -12.78
CA PHE A 454 -19.22 21.62 -12.27
C PHE A 454 -19.44 22.09 -10.82
N GLU A 455 -18.43 21.99 -9.95
CA GLU A 455 -18.54 22.53 -8.58
C GLU A 455 -18.55 24.07 -8.51
N LYS A 456 -17.99 24.76 -9.52
CA LYS A 456 -18.03 26.22 -9.59
C LYS A 456 -19.38 26.77 -10.07
N GLU A 457 -20.11 26.01 -10.88
CA GLU A 457 -21.43 26.43 -11.39
C GLU A 457 -22.58 26.22 -10.40
N VAL A 458 -22.39 25.43 -9.34
CA VAL A 458 -23.40 25.18 -8.28
C VAL A 458 -23.42 26.26 -7.20
N LYS A 459 -22.64 27.34 -7.28
CA LYS A 459 -22.87 28.51 -6.42
C LYS A 459 -24.14 29.21 -6.87
N PRO A 460 -25.15 29.36 -5.99
CA PRO A 460 -26.39 30.07 -6.36
C PRO A 460 -26.03 31.48 -6.77
N LYS A 461 -26.52 31.90 -7.94
CA LYS A 461 -26.48 33.30 -8.35
C LYS A 461 -27.20 34.08 -7.27
N GLU A 462 -26.51 34.88 -6.48
CA GLU A 462 -27.12 35.88 -5.62
C GLU A 462 -28.01 36.75 -6.49
N LYS A 463 -29.32 36.69 -6.21
CA LYS A 463 -30.29 37.64 -6.79
C LYS A 463 -29.86 39.03 -6.37
N LYS A 464 -29.31 39.81 -7.29
CA LYS A 464 -29.24 41.26 -7.13
C LYS A 464 -30.69 41.75 -7.16
N GLU A 465 -31.29 41.97 -6.00
CA GLU A 465 -32.48 42.79 -5.89
C GLU A 465 -32.12 44.21 -6.34
N LYS A 466 -32.73 44.63 -7.43
CA LYS A 466 -32.77 46.04 -7.82
C LYS A 466 -33.68 46.76 -6.84
N LYS A 467 -33.11 47.73 -6.13
CA LYS A 467 -33.86 48.90 -5.65
C LYS A 467 -33.92 49.93 -6.75
#